data_c543bd51dbecc52320bba70d5160adf6
#
_entry.id   c543bd51dbecc52320bba70d5160adf6
#
_cell.length_a   1.000
_cell.length_b   1.000
_cell.length_c   1.000
_cell.angle_alpha   90.00
_cell.angle_beta   90.00
_cell.angle_gamma   90.00
#
_symmetry.space_group_name_H-M   'P 1'
#
loop_
_entity.id
_entity.type
_entity.pdbx_description
1 polymer ?
#
loop_
_entity_poly.entity_id
_entity_poly.type
_entity_poly.pdbx_seq_one_letter_code
_entity_poly.pdbx_strand_id
1 'polypeptide(L)'
;MPRSRIAKGKMFREFSKMKQKYLGYTFLKNIRKARKDTCEKNNISASHLEFLLWGYDLEFFTARYASQEYGIREKNILERIIYPLQRNKYLYKQFDKLTPSSTEDSHLFREETKYNYRVRYALTQKARLLVQRMYNDLIGNED
;
A
#
# COMPACT_ATOMS: atom_id res chain seq x y z
N MET A 1 13.58 7.14 -17.30
CA MET A 1 13.43 7.21 -15.86
C MET A 1 14.59 7.93 -15.20
N PRO A 2 14.32 8.96 -14.43
CA PRO A 2 15.40 9.68 -13.74
C PRO A 2 16.22 8.79 -12.82
N ARG A 3 15.67 7.68 -12.39
CA ARG A 3 16.35 6.76 -11.46
C ARG A 3 17.65 6.18 -12.01
N SER A 4 17.74 6.01 -13.34
CA SER A 4 18.97 5.49 -13.91
C SER A 4 20.13 6.45 -13.73
N ARG A 5 19.85 7.75 -13.66
CA ARG A 5 20.88 8.76 -13.40
C ARG A 5 21.28 8.77 -11.93
N ILE A 6 20.30 8.58 -11.03
CA ILE A 6 20.57 8.54 -9.60
C ILE A 6 21.44 7.34 -9.25
N ALA A 7 21.28 6.25 -9.99
CA ALA A 7 22.00 5.03 -9.75
C ALA A 7 23.49 5.10 -10.11
N LYS A 8 23.93 6.16 -10.76
CA LYS A 8 25.35 6.33 -11.10
C LYS A 8 26.12 6.78 -9.87
N GLY A 9 27.39 6.36 -9.75
CA GLY A 9 28.22 6.70 -8.63
C GLY A 9 27.98 5.82 -7.41
N LYS A 10 28.02 6.42 -6.22
CA LYS A 10 27.94 5.67 -4.95
C LYS A 10 26.63 4.90 -4.83
N MET A 11 25.52 5.53 -5.13
CA MET A 11 24.21 4.91 -5.03
C MET A 11 24.09 3.72 -5.98
N PHE A 12 24.64 3.86 -7.17
CA PHE A 12 24.66 2.77 -8.13
C PHE A 12 25.43 1.56 -7.60
N ARG A 13 26.58 1.82 -6.97
CA ARG A 13 27.38 0.73 -6.42
C ARG A 13 26.66 0.01 -5.28
N GLU A 14 26.00 0.77 -4.41
CA GLU A 14 25.19 0.18 -3.35
C GLU A 14 24.03 -0.62 -3.90
N PHE A 15 23.38 -0.10 -4.92
CA PHE A 15 22.30 -0.79 -5.60
C PHE A 15 22.79 -2.10 -6.24
N SER A 16 23.98 -2.06 -6.86
CA SER A 16 24.55 -3.27 -7.47
C SER A 16 24.83 -4.35 -6.42
N LYS A 17 25.34 -3.97 -5.26
CA LYS A 17 25.57 -4.91 -4.16
C LYS A 17 24.24 -5.51 -3.70
N MET A 18 23.23 -4.68 -3.55
CA MET A 18 21.90 -5.13 -3.16
C MET A 18 21.32 -6.06 -4.22
N LYS A 19 21.52 -5.75 -5.50
CA LYS A 19 21.04 -6.57 -6.59
C LYS A 19 21.66 -7.98 -6.55
N GLN A 20 22.95 -8.07 -6.24
CA GLN A 20 23.61 -9.35 -6.13
C GLN A 20 23.04 -10.17 -4.98
N LYS A 21 22.75 -9.52 -3.86
CA LYS A 21 22.29 -10.20 -2.66
C LYS A 21 20.78 -10.43 -2.65
N TYR A 22 19.99 -9.41 -3.08
CA TYR A 22 18.55 -9.40 -2.89
C TYR A 22 17.73 -9.37 -4.16
N LEU A 23 18.27 -8.91 -5.28
CA LEU A 23 17.51 -8.71 -6.51
C LEU A 23 17.85 -9.70 -7.61
N GLY A 24 18.58 -10.76 -7.29
CA GLY A 24 18.84 -11.81 -8.25
C GLY A 24 17.63 -12.72 -8.45
N TYR A 25 17.79 -13.72 -9.27
CA TYR A 25 16.73 -14.68 -9.56
C TYR A 25 16.17 -15.31 -8.28
N THR A 26 17.05 -15.67 -7.35
CA THR A 26 16.64 -16.29 -6.09
C THR A 26 15.72 -15.36 -5.30
N PHE A 27 16.06 -14.07 -5.24
CA PHE A 27 15.23 -13.10 -4.54
C PHE A 27 13.86 -12.96 -5.19
N LEU A 28 13.81 -12.87 -6.52
CA LEU A 28 12.54 -12.78 -7.23
C LEU A 28 11.68 -14.01 -6.98
N LYS A 29 12.30 -15.18 -6.98
CA LYS A 29 11.62 -16.44 -6.69
C LYS A 29 11.06 -16.43 -5.27
N ASN A 30 11.84 -15.98 -4.31
CA ASN A 30 11.42 -15.91 -2.91
C ASN A 30 10.28 -14.92 -2.70
N ILE A 31 10.31 -13.77 -3.38
CA ILE A 31 9.22 -12.79 -3.33
C ILE A 31 7.93 -13.40 -3.86
N ARG A 32 7.99 -14.06 -5.00
CA ARG A 32 6.80 -14.69 -5.60
C ARG A 32 6.23 -15.74 -4.66
N LYS A 33 7.09 -16.54 -4.06
CA LYS A 33 6.66 -17.56 -3.13
C LYS A 33 6.04 -16.93 -1.88
N ALA A 34 6.68 -15.92 -1.32
CA ALA A 34 6.17 -15.24 -0.13
C ALA A 34 4.80 -14.64 -0.38
N ARG A 35 4.61 -14.00 -1.53
CA ARG A 35 3.31 -13.43 -1.91
C ARG A 35 2.26 -14.50 -2.09
N LYS A 36 2.60 -15.57 -2.78
CA LYS A 36 1.68 -16.67 -3.03
C LYS A 36 1.26 -17.32 -1.73
N ASP A 37 2.23 -17.63 -0.88
CA ASP A 37 1.97 -18.27 0.42
C ASP A 37 1.09 -17.38 1.31
N THR A 38 1.36 -16.09 1.31
CA THR A 38 0.58 -15.12 2.08
C THR A 38 -0.86 -15.05 1.58
N CYS A 39 -1.04 -15.04 0.27
CA CYS A 39 -2.38 -15.02 -0.33
C CYS A 39 -3.16 -16.29 0.01
N GLU A 40 -2.54 -17.44 -0.12
CA GLU A 40 -3.20 -18.72 0.16
C GLU A 40 -3.52 -18.89 1.64
N LYS A 41 -2.56 -18.53 2.49
CA LYS A 41 -2.70 -18.68 3.94
C LYS A 41 -3.79 -17.79 4.52
N ASN A 42 -3.97 -16.61 3.97
CA ASN A 42 -4.92 -15.63 4.49
C ASN A 42 -6.16 -15.48 3.62
N ASN A 43 -6.26 -16.25 2.56
CA ASN A 43 -7.37 -16.19 1.61
C ASN A 43 -7.60 -14.76 1.09
N ILE A 44 -6.53 -14.14 0.63
CA ILE A 44 -6.55 -12.78 0.09
C ILE A 44 -6.03 -12.83 -1.35
N SER A 45 -6.60 -12.02 -2.23
CA SER A 45 -6.17 -11.99 -3.62
C SER A 45 -4.84 -11.24 -3.78
N ALA A 46 -4.15 -11.50 -4.88
CA ALA A 46 -2.88 -10.84 -5.16
C ALA A 46 -3.03 -9.32 -5.26
N SER A 47 -4.12 -8.84 -5.88
CA SER A 47 -4.36 -7.40 -6.00
C SER A 47 -4.65 -6.75 -4.65
N HIS A 48 -5.36 -7.44 -3.78
CA HIS A 48 -5.64 -6.94 -2.43
C HIS A 48 -4.37 -6.91 -1.59
N LEU A 49 -3.55 -7.94 -1.66
CA LEU A 49 -2.26 -7.95 -0.97
C LEU A 49 -1.37 -6.80 -1.46
N GLU A 50 -1.32 -6.59 -2.77
CA GLU A 50 -0.54 -5.50 -3.34
C GLU A 50 -1.01 -4.15 -2.81
N PHE A 51 -2.32 -3.96 -2.68
CA PHE A 51 -2.86 -2.73 -2.12
C PHE A 51 -2.44 -2.52 -0.66
N LEU A 52 -2.44 -3.59 0.13
CA LEU A 52 -1.98 -3.51 1.52
C LEU A 52 -0.48 -3.17 1.59
N LEU A 53 0.32 -3.73 0.69
CA LEU A 53 1.74 -3.40 0.61
C LEU A 53 1.93 -1.93 0.27
N TRP A 54 1.13 -1.41 -0.67
CA TRP A 54 1.16 0.00 -1.03
C TRP A 54 0.78 0.89 0.16
N GLY A 55 -0.27 0.51 0.88
CA GLY A 55 -0.77 1.32 1.98
C GLY A 55 0.03 1.20 3.27
N TYR A 56 0.94 0.24 3.34
CA TYR A 56 1.68 -0.03 4.57
C TYR A 56 2.49 1.16 5.05
N ASP A 57 3.09 1.89 4.11
CA ASP A 57 3.92 3.05 4.43
C ASP A 57 3.12 4.32 4.65
N LEU A 58 1.81 4.25 4.45
CA LEU A 58 0.94 5.40 4.63
C LEU A 58 0.27 5.32 5.99
N GLU A 59 0.24 6.44 6.69
CA GLU A 59 -0.48 6.51 7.94
C GLU A 59 -1.98 6.40 7.69
N PHE A 60 -2.45 7.10 6.66
CA PHE A 60 -3.82 7.02 6.19
C PHE A 60 -3.86 7.48 4.72
N PHE A 61 -4.96 7.21 4.05
CA PHE A 61 -5.15 7.62 2.66
C PHE A 61 -6.63 7.83 2.37
N THR A 62 -6.92 8.60 1.32
CA THR A 62 -8.28 8.78 0.82
C THR A 62 -8.48 7.88 -0.41
N ALA A 63 -9.74 7.59 -0.72
CA ALA A 63 -10.05 6.84 -1.94
C ALA A 63 -9.59 7.60 -3.18
N ARG A 64 -9.68 8.92 -3.15
CA ARG A 64 -9.22 9.76 -4.26
C ARG A 64 -7.72 9.62 -4.48
N TYR A 65 -6.95 9.67 -3.41
CA TYR A 65 -5.50 9.52 -3.53
C TYR A 65 -5.13 8.15 -4.10
N ALA A 66 -5.76 7.10 -3.58
CA ALA A 66 -5.53 5.75 -4.09
C ALA A 66 -5.91 5.65 -5.57
N SER A 67 -7.02 6.26 -5.96
CA SER A 67 -7.47 6.31 -7.34
C SER A 67 -6.42 6.97 -8.24
N GLN A 68 -5.87 8.07 -7.81
CA GLN A 68 -4.84 8.79 -8.57
C GLN A 68 -3.57 7.97 -8.71
N GLU A 69 -3.13 7.32 -7.64
CA GLU A 69 -1.90 6.53 -7.65
C GLU A 69 -2.04 5.29 -8.51
N TYR A 70 -3.20 4.66 -8.51
CA TYR A 70 -3.46 3.46 -9.29
C TYR A 70 -3.91 3.73 -10.71
N GLY A 71 -4.33 4.96 -11.01
CA GLY A 71 -4.89 5.28 -12.33
C GLY A 71 -6.21 4.60 -12.60
N ILE A 72 -7.00 4.34 -11.57
CA ILE A 72 -8.29 3.66 -11.63
C ILE A 72 -9.35 4.59 -11.08
N ARG A 73 -10.57 4.52 -11.61
CA ARG A 73 -11.67 5.34 -11.10
C ARG A 73 -11.90 5.09 -9.62
N GLU A 74 -12.19 6.14 -8.89
CA GLU A 74 -12.43 6.07 -7.45
C GLU A 74 -13.51 5.05 -7.10
N LYS A 75 -14.61 5.03 -7.86
CA LYS A 75 -15.69 4.06 -7.65
C LYS A 75 -15.17 2.62 -7.75
N ASN A 76 -14.33 2.33 -8.73
CA ASN A 76 -13.80 0.99 -8.93
C ASN A 76 -12.85 0.58 -7.80
N ILE A 77 -12.00 1.50 -7.36
CA ILE A 77 -11.08 1.17 -6.28
C ILE A 77 -11.84 0.95 -4.96
N LEU A 78 -12.90 1.72 -4.73
CA LEU A 78 -13.74 1.52 -3.56
C LEU A 78 -14.43 0.16 -3.60
N GLU A 79 -15.11 -0.16 -4.69
CA GLU A 79 -15.92 -1.38 -4.77
C GLU A 79 -15.09 -2.65 -4.86
N ARG A 80 -13.96 -2.61 -5.57
CA ARG A 80 -13.18 -3.81 -5.85
C ARG A 80 -12.08 -4.07 -4.83
N ILE A 81 -11.60 -3.04 -4.17
CA ILE A 81 -10.44 -3.17 -3.29
C ILE A 81 -10.77 -2.72 -1.86
N ILE A 82 -11.17 -1.46 -1.68
CA ILE A 82 -11.32 -0.88 -0.34
C ILE A 82 -12.44 -1.55 0.44
N TYR A 83 -13.63 -1.65 -0.13
CA TYR A 83 -14.76 -2.24 0.58
C TYR A 83 -14.55 -3.72 0.93
N PRO A 84 -14.04 -4.56 0.01
CA PRO A 84 -13.72 -5.94 0.39
C PRO A 84 -12.68 -6.05 1.49
N LEU A 85 -11.63 -5.24 1.43
CA LEU A 85 -10.61 -5.24 2.47
C LEU A 85 -11.15 -4.74 3.81
N GLN A 86 -12.05 -3.77 3.76
CA GLN A 86 -12.71 -3.26 4.95
C GLN A 86 -13.62 -4.34 5.58
N ARG A 87 -14.37 -5.05 4.76
CA ARG A 87 -15.23 -6.14 5.23
C ARG A 87 -14.42 -7.24 5.90
N ASN A 88 -13.24 -7.52 5.38
CA ASN A 88 -12.35 -8.55 5.93
C ASN A 88 -11.44 -8.02 7.03
N LYS A 89 -11.67 -6.79 7.47
CA LYS A 89 -10.98 -6.17 8.59
C LYS A 89 -9.50 -5.89 8.36
N TYR A 90 -9.12 -5.71 7.11
CA TYR A 90 -7.77 -5.29 6.75
C TYR A 90 -7.64 -3.76 6.66
N LEU A 91 -8.74 -3.07 6.43
CA LEU A 91 -8.79 -1.62 6.43
C LEU A 91 -9.88 -1.14 7.37
N TYR A 92 -9.67 0.04 7.94
CA TYR A 92 -10.70 0.70 8.70
C TYR A 92 -10.90 2.11 8.18
N LYS A 93 -12.11 2.63 8.41
CA LYS A 93 -12.54 3.92 7.91
C LYS A 93 -12.60 4.92 9.05
N GLN A 94 -12.09 6.11 8.83
CA GLN A 94 -12.16 7.20 9.79
C GLN A 94 -12.85 8.40 9.18
N PHE A 95 -13.56 9.11 10.02
CA PHE A 95 -14.22 10.37 9.63
C PHE A 95 -13.59 11.49 10.43
N ASP A 96 -13.00 12.45 9.73
CA ASP A 96 -12.45 13.65 10.36
C ASP A 96 -13.34 14.82 10.02
N LYS A 97 -13.83 15.47 11.05
CA LYS A 97 -14.65 16.66 10.84
C LYS A 97 -13.76 17.79 10.34
N LEU A 98 -14.18 18.43 9.26
CA LEU A 98 -13.48 19.60 8.74
C LEU A 98 -13.77 20.80 9.63
N THR A 99 -12.72 21.49 10.05
CA THR A 99 -12.88 22.68 10.89
C THR A 99 -12.99 23.93 10.01
N PRO A 100 -13.65 24.99 10.50
CA PRO A 100 -13.73 26.24 9.75
C PRO A 100 -12.37 26.83 9.41
N SER A 101 -11.37 26.57 10.23
CA SER A 101 -10.01 27.06 9.99
C SER A 101 -9.31 26.35 8.83
N SER A 102 -9.88 25.28 8.32
CA SER A 102 -9.34 24.54 7.16
C SER A 102 -9.92 25.04 5.85
N THR A 103 -10.28 26.30 5.77
CA THR A 103 -10.97 26.84 4.60
C THR A 103 -10.18 26.72 3.31
N GLU A 104 -8.87 26.77 3.37
CA GLU A 104 -8.03 26.62 2.18
C GLU A 104 -8.16 25.23 1.58
N ASP A 105 -8.34 24.23 2.41
CA ASP A 105 -8.43 22.85 1.98
C ASP A 105 -9.86 22.34 1.90
N SER A 106 -10.82 23.06 2.44
CA SER A 106 -12.19 22.58 2.53
C SER A 106 -12.80 22.26 1.18
N HIS A 107 -12.45 23.03 0.15
CA HIS A 107 -12.96 22.76 -1.19
C HIS A 107 -12.35 21.50 -1.81
N LEU A 108 -11.16 21.11 -1.38
CA LEU A 108 -10.53 19.87 -1.85
C LEU A 108 -11.24 18.64 -1.29
N PHE A 109 -11.85 18.78 -0.13
CA PHE A 109 -12.52 17.67 0.54
C PHE A 109 -14.01 17.61 0.32
N ARG A 110 -14.60 18.66 -0.30
CA ARG A 110 -16.05 18.71 -0.54
C ARG A 110 -16.56 17.53 -1.35
N GLU A 111 -15.76 17.08 -2.31
CA GLU A 111 -16.15 15.96 -3.14
C GLU A 111 -16.13 14.65 -2.38
N GLU A 112 -15.33 14.58 -1.32
CA GLU A 112 -15.20 13.37 -0.51
C GLU A 112 -16.26 13.31 0.59
N THR A 113 -16.79 14.47 0.97
CA THR A 113 -17.75 14.50 2.07
C THR A 113 -18.75 15.64 1.89
N LYS A 114 -20.01 15.26 1.77
CA LYS A 114 -21.12 16.19 1.65
C LYS A 114 -21.48 16.85 2.99
N TYR A 115 -20.91 16.37 4.10
CA TYR A 115 -21.29 16.74 5.45
C TYR A 115 -20.15 17.32 6.27
N ASN A 116 -19.17 17.92 5.62
CA ASN A 116 -18.02 18.53 6.29
C ASN A 116 -17.16 17.51 7.04
N TYR A 117 -17.10 16.28 6.53
CA TYR A 117 -16.22 15.23 7.05
C TYR A 117 -15.26 14.80 5.97
N ARG A 118 -14.05 14.52 6.39
CA ARG A 118 -13.06 13.92 5.52
C ARG A 118 -13.03 12.42 5.80
N VAL A 119 -13.21 11.62 4.76
CA VAL A 119 -13.16 10.16 4.89
C VAL A 119 -11.76 9.67 4.61
N ARG A 120 -11.19 8.95 5.55
CA ARG A 120 -9.85 8.37 5.43
C ARG A 120 -9.90 6.88 5.73
N TYR A 121 -8.93 6.18 5.17
CA TYR A 121 -8.75 4.74 5.38
C TYR A 121 -7.33 4.50 5.87
N ALA A 122 -7.16 3.45 6.66
CA ALA A 122 -5.85 3.05 7.13
C ALA A 122 -5.84 1.54 7.33
N LEU A 123 -4.64 0.96 7.35
CA LEU A 123 -4.48 -0.46 7.61
C LEU A 123 -4.75 -0.75 9.07
N THR A 124 -5.47 -1.83 9.32
CA THR A 124 -5.67 -2.34 10.67
C THR A 124 -4.41 -3.03 11.16
N GLN A 125 -4.36 -3.34 12.46
CA GLN A 125 -3.26 -4.12 13.02
C GLN A 125 -3.17 -5.49 12.35
N LYS A 126 -4.31 -6.09 12.02
CA LYS A 126 -4.36 -7.36 11.29
C LYS A 126 -3.61 -7.27 9.96
N ALA A 127 -3.86 -6.19 9.19
CA ALA A 127 -3.20 -5.99 7.92
C ALA A 127 -1.69 -5.74 8.10
N ARG A 128 -1.32 -4.95 9.08
CA ARG A 128 0.09 -4.66 9.34
C ARG A 128 0.85 -5.92 9.73
N LEU A 129 0.26 -6.76 10.56
CA LEU A 129 0.88 -8.03 10.94
C LEU A 129 1.03 -8.96 9.74
N LEU A 130 0.04 -8.99 8.86
CA LEU A 130 0.12 -9.80 7.65
C LEU A 130 1.32 -9.39 6.80
N VAL A 131 1.48 -8.10 6.56
CA VAL A 131 2.60 -7.56 5.78
C VAL A 131 3.93 -7.87 6.48
N GLN A 132 4.01 -7.65 7.78
CA GLN A 132 5.23 -7.91 8.54
C GLN A 132 5.63 -9.39 8.50
N ARG A 133 4.67 -10.29 8.61
CA ARG A 133 4.94 -11.73 8.51
C ARG A 133 5.46 -12.11 7.13
N MET A 134 4.90 -11.52 6.09
CA MET A 134 5.38 -11.76 4.74
C MET A 134 6.84 -11.32 4.59
N TYR A 135 7.19 -10.14 5.09
CA TYR A 135 8.56 -9.67 5.05
C TYR A 135 9.50 -10.55 5.89
N ASN A 136 9.06 -10.98 7.05
CA ASN A 136 9.86 -11.87 7.90
C ASN A 136 10.14 -13.19 7.21
N ASP A 137 9.13 -13.76 6.55
CA ASP A 137 9.29 -14.99 5.78
C ASP A 137 10.27 -14.78 4.63
N LEU A 138 10.18 -13.63 3.96
CA LEU A 138 11.08 -13.29 2.87
C LEU A 138 12.52 -13.18 3.36
N ILE A 139 12.75 -12.51 4.48
CA ILE A 139 14.07 -12.36 5.07
C ILE A 139 14.61 -13.71 5.52
N GLY A 140 13.77 -14.54 6.14
CA GLY A 140 14.15 -15.87 6.60
C GLY A 140 14.57 -16.80 5.48
N ASN A 141 14.09 -16.57 4.26
CA ASN A 141 14.41 -17.39 3.10
C ASN A 141 15.72 -16.97 2.41
N GLU A 142 16.39 -15.95 2.90
CA GLU A 142 17.67 -15.51 2.33
C GLU A 142 18.84 -16.41 2.72
N ASP A 143 18.72 -17.11 3.83
CA ASP A 143 19.79 -17.98 4.33
C ASP A 143 19.74 -19.39 3.67
#